data_715934d2dd641593a3542443fcdaa8d1
#
_entry.id   715934d2dd641593a3542443fcdaa8d1
#
_cell.length_a   1.000
_cell.length_b   1.000
_cell.length_c   1.000
_cell.angle_alpha   90.00
_cell.angle_beta   90.00
_cell.angle_gamma   90.00
#
_symmetry.space_group_name_H-M   'P 1'
#
loop_
_entity.id
_entity.type
_entity.pdbx_description
1 polymer ?
#
loop_
_entity_poly.entity_id
_entity_poly.type
_entity_poly.pdbx_seq_one_letter_code
_entity_poly.pdbx_strand_id
1 'polypeptide(L)'
;MGREHAVAERTPLRGYPRLEGESGAVVRHAPALAGRARDVLSLLEAGLAALPEVLGLPAPELEALIVDDADWEAAPRDNHRPYPRGLPYFTRASDPPALVVPEELSEAIQPRTPATLPLVVHHELAHAFLAGEVAARTPAWLRELPPQAASAAVARREGLPLDEHLAQIPGPGFTIRGFRTPADAAGQMAFQNLLLALGAAMLEEFGEDSLRRLVGALREEEAVGEARAEEILAAALGDGGREWLAYREEF
;
A
#
# COMPACT_ATOMS: atom_id res chain seq x y z
N MET A 1 25.79 30.81 -1.54
CA MET A 1 25.76 30.34 -2.93
C MET A 1 25.19 28.91 -2.89
N GLY A 2 23.85 28.82 -2.96
CA GLY A 2 23.13 27.56 -2.96
C GLY A 2 23.30 26.89 -4.32
N ARG A 3 23.75 25.64 -4.32
CA ARG A 3 23.65 24.77 -5.50
C ARG A 3 22.21 24.26 -5.54
N GLU A 4 21.38 24.88 -6.37
CA GLU A 4 20.17 24.23 -6.88
C GLU A 4 20.61 22.96 -7.59
N HIS A 5 20.38 21.81 -6.97
CA HIS A 5 20.39 20.56 -7.70
C HIS A 5 19.13 20.54 -8.58
N ALA A 6 19.27 21.00 -9.81
CA ALA A 6 18.33 20.68 -10.85
C ALA A 6 18.23 19.15 -10.90
N VAL A 7 17.14 18.60 -10.37
CA VAL A 7 16.75 17.20 -10.63
C VAL A 7 16.55 17.13 -12.13
N ALA A 8 17.54 16.55 -12.81
CA ALA A 8 17.48 16.37 -14.25
C ALA A 8 16.24 15.51 -14.55
N GLU A 9 15.30 16.11 -15.29
CA GLU A 9 14.13 15.47 -15.87
C GLU A 9 14.53 14.31 -16.77
N ARG A 10 14.85 13.18 -16.20
CA ARG A 10 15.02 11.90 -16.89
C ARG A 10 13.88 10.99 -16.47
N THR A 11 12.69 11.24 -16.99
CA THR A 11 11.66 10.24 -16.96
C THR A 11 11.52 9.68 -18.39
N PRO A 12 12.12 8.50 -18.72
CA PRO A 12 11.86 7.82 -19.99
C PRO A 12 10.36 7.63 -20.22
N LEU A 13 9.59 7.65 -19.17
CA LEU A 13 8.15 7.44 -19.07
C LEU A 13 7.28 8.61 -19.58
N ARG A 14 7.81 9.79 -19.82
CA ARG A 14 7.05 10.92 -20.42
C ARG A 14 6.57 10.63 -21.84
N GLY A 15 7.23 9.73 -22.55
CA GLY A 15 6.84 9.27 -23.88
C GLY A 15 5.87 8.09 -23.91
N TYR A 16 5.50 7.57 -22.75
CA TYR A 16 4.57 6.45 -22.64
C TYR A 16 3.15 6.82 -23.07
N PRO A 17 2.44 5.94 -23.78
CA PRO A 17 1.01 6.07 -24.03
C PRO A 17 0.26 6.33 -22.74
N ARG A 18 -0.77 7.16 -22.81
CA ARG A 18 -1.63 7.57 -21.68
C ARG A 18 -3.03 7.05 -21.88
N LEU A 19 -3.59 6.44 -20.83
CA LEU A 19 -4.99 6.15 -20.68
C LEU A 19 -5.56 7.08 -19.61
N GLU A 20 -6.79 7.52 -19.80
CA GLU A 20 -7.51 8.38 -18.86
C GLU A 20 -8.89 7.77 -18.60
N GLY A 21 -9.23 7.62 -17.33
CA GLY A 21 -10.51 7.10 -16.87
C GLY A 21 -11.56 8.20 -16.71
N GLU A 22 -12.78 7.79 -16.46
CA GLU A 22 -13.93 8.70 -16.25
C GLU A 22 -13.78 9.54 -14.98
N SER A 23 -13.11 9.00 -13.95
CA SER A 23 -12.80 9.70 -12.70
C SER A 23 -11.63 10.70 -12.81
N GLY A 24 -10.98 10.79 -13.97
CA GLY A 24 -9.76 11.54 -14.17
C GLY A 24 -8.49 10.77 -13.75
N ALA A 25 -8.62 9.51 -13.34
CA ALA A 25 -7.46 8.63 -13.11
C ALA A 25 -6.62 8.49 -14.37
N VAL A 26 -5.29 8.55 -14.24
CA VAL A 26 -4.34 8.50 -15.35
C VAL A 26 -3.43 7.30 -15.20
N VAL A 27 -3.26 6.55 -16.29
CA VAL A 27 -2.29 5.45 -16.39
C VAL A 27 -1.37 5.70 -17.57
N ARG A 28 -0.06 5.73 -17.34
CA ARG A 28 0.97 5.68 -18.38
C ARG A 28 1.55 4.28 -18.44
N HIS A 29 1.87 3.77 -19.63
CA HIS A 29 2.30 2.39 -19.76
C HIS A 29 3.32 2.19 -20.88
N ALA A 30 4.22 1.21 -20.71
CA ALA A 30 5.05 0.72 -21.78
C ALA A 30 4.16 0.29 -22.97
N PRO A 31 4.56 0.53 -24.23
CA PRO A 31 3.70 0.33 -25.40
C PRO A 31 3.08 -1.08 -25.50
N ALA A 32 3.81 -2.11 -25.08
CA ALA A 32 3.34 -3.50 -25.09
C ALA A 32 2.29 -3.80 -24.01
N LEU A 33 2.13 -2.96 -22.98
CA LEU A 33 1.38 -3.24 -21.75
C LEU A 33 -0.03 -2.62 -21.72
N ALA A 34 -0.62 -2.29 -22.86
CA ALA A 34 -1.93 -1.64 -22.95
C ALA A 34 -3.07 -2.46 -22.30
N GLY A 35 -3.00 -3.80 -22.30
CA GLY A 35 -3.94 -4.66 -21.61
C GLY A 35 -3.84 -4.45 -20.09
N ARG A 36 -2.66 -4.61 -19.53
CA ARG A 36 -2.36 -4.39 -18.12
C ARG A 36 -2.74 -2.99 -17.65
N ALA A 37 -2.51 -1.98 -18.50
CA ALA A 37 -2.86 -0.59 -18.20
C ALA A 37 -4.36 -0.39 -18.03
N ARG A 38 -5.20 -1.05 -18.83
CA ARG A 38 -6.67 -1.01 -18.67
C ARG A 38 -7.10 -1.67 -17.37
N ASP A 39 -6.52 -2.82 -17.02
CA ASP A 39 -6.82 -3.51 -15.76
C ASP A 39 -6.49 -2.59 -14.57
N VAL A 40 -5.28 -2.00 -14.56
CA VAL A 40 -4.86 -1.09 -13.49
C VAL A 40 -5.72 0.18 -13.46
N LEU A 41 -6.10 0.74 -14.62
CA LEU A 41 -6.99 1.90 -14.67
C LEU A 41 -8.33 1.62 -13.98
N SER A 42 -8.95 0.47 -14.29
CA SER A 42 -10.19 0.05 -13.64
C SER A 42 -10.04 -0.08 -12.11
N LEU A 43 -8.91 -0.65 -11.65
CA LEU A 43 -8.63 -0.77 -10.22
C LEU A 43 -8.37 0.59 -9.55
N LEU A 44 -7.70 1.52 -10.23
CA LEU A 44 -7.53 2.89 -9.72
C LEU A 44 -8.87 3.60 -9.57
N GLU A 45 -9.75 3.49 -10.56
CA GLU A 45 -11.09 4.10 -10.49
C GLU A 45 -11.90 3.54 -9.33
N ALA A 46 -11.93 2.21 -9.17
CA ALA A 46 -12.59 1.56 -8.04
C ALA A 46 -11.99 1.99 -6.69
N GLY A 47 -10.67 2.00 -6.58
CA GLY A 47 -9.98 2.41 -5.36
C GLY A 47 -10.18 3.90 -5.03
N LEU A 48 -10.09 4.80 -6.02
CA LEU A 48 -10.33 6.23 -5.83
C LEU A 48 -11.80 6.54 -5.44
N ALA A 49 -12.74 5.70 -5.83
CA ALA A 49 -14.14 5.79 -5.40
C ALA A 49 -14.34 5.30 -3.96
N ALA A 50 -13.68 4.20 -3.56
CA ALA A 50 -13.93 3.54 -2.28
C ALA A 50 -13.04 4.07 -1.12
N LEU A 51 -11.75 4.31 -1.35
CA LEU A 51 -10.79 4.66 -0.31
C LEU A 51 -11.07 5.98 0.43
N PRO A 52 -11.66 7.03 -0.17
CA PRO A 52 -12.05 8.22 0.58
C PRO A 52 -12.96 7.90 1.76
N GLU A 53 -13.93 7.02 1.58
CA GLU A 53 -14.83 6.58 2.65
C GLU A 53 -14.13 5.64 3.64
N VAL A 54 -13.34 4.69 3.12
CA VAL A 54 -12.63 3.70 3.95
C VAL A 54 -11.60 4.34 4.88
N LEU A 55 -10.85 5.32 4.39
CA LEU A 55 -9.77 5.99 5.15
C LEU A 55 -10.21 7.31 5.82
N GLY A 56 -11.32 7.89 5.40
CA GLY A 56 -11.75 9.22 5.86
C GLY A 56 -10.84 10.35 5.32
N LEU A 57 -10.22 10.18 4.17
CA LEU A 57 -9.27 11.11 3.55
C LEU A 57 -9.71 11.50 2.14
N PRO A 58 -9.41 12.73 1.68
CA PRO A 58 -9.69 13.11 0.30
C PRO A 58 -8.79 12.33 -0.68
N ALA A 59 -9.28 12.10 -1.89
CA ALA A 59 -8.50 11.46 -2.93
C ALA A 59 -7.27 12.32 -3.31
N PRO A 60 -6.06 11.71 -3.38
CA PRO A 60 -4.86 12.40 -3.82
C PRO A 60 -4.83 12.55 -5.33
N GLU A 61 -4.09 13.53 -5.82
CA GLU A 61 -3.68 13.60 -7.21
C GLU A 61 -2.49 12.66 -7.44
N LEU A 62 -2.62 11.73 -8.37
CA LEU A 62 -1.55 10.79 -8.74
C LEU A 62 -1.77 10.22 -10.15
N GLU A 63 -0.74 9.59 -10.70
CA GLU A 63 -0.86 8.73 -11.87
C GLU A 63 -0.33 7.31 -11.58
N ALA A 64 -0.71 6.32 -12.39
CA ALA A 64 -0.02 5.04 -12.38
C ALA A 64 0.96 4.94 -13.55
N LEU A 65 2.08 4.27 -13.31
CA LEU A 65 3.13 3.99 -14.28
C LEU A 65 3.27 2.47 -14.42
N ILE A 66 2.88 1.93 -15.58
CA ILE A 66 3.05 0.51 -15.86
C ILE A 66 4.35 0.35 -16.64
N VAL A 67 5.36 -0.21 -15.99
CA VAL A 67 6.72 -0.32 -16.54
C VAL A 67 7.05 -1.76 -16.89
N ASP A 68 7.73 -1.93 -18.01
CA ASP A 68 8.33 -3.21 -18.38
C ASP A 68 9.68 -3.41 -17.66
N ASP A 69 10.25 -4.58 -17.86
CA ASP A 69 11.52 -4.95 -17.26
C ASP A 69 12.69 -4.05 -17.68
N ALA A 70 12.66 -3.54 -18.89
CA ALA A 70 13.73 -2.70 -19.42
C ALA A 70 13.74 -1.32 -18.73
N ASP A 71 12.56 -0.77 -18.44
CA ASP A 71 12.40 0.53 -17.83
C ASP A 71 12.27 0.50 -16.30
N TRP A 72 12.25 -0.70 -15.67
CA TRP A 72 12.12 -0.84 -14.23
C TRP A 72 13.14 -0.02 -13.43
N GLU A 73 14.41 -0.05 -13.82
CA GLU A 73 15.47 0.69 -13.13
C GLU A 73 15.39 2.20 -13.33
N ALA A 74 14.70 2.65 -14.37
CA ALA A 74 14.49 4.06 -14.68
C ALA A 74 13.22 4.63 -14.00
N ALA A 75 12.37 3.79 -13.43
CA ALA A 75 11.16 4.24 -12.74
C ALA A 75 11.50 5.14 -11.54
N PRO A 76 10.70 6.20 -11.27
CA PRO A 76 10.95 7.13 -10.17
C PRO A 76 10.91 6.41 -8.81
N ARG A 77 11.81 6.78 -7.88
CA ARG A 77 11.91 6.21 -6.52
C ARG A 77 12.29 7.27 -5.52
N ASP A 78 11.66 7.27 -4.35
CA ASP A 78 11.93 8.23 -3.28
C ASP A 78 13.32 8.08 -2.65
N ASN A 79 13.91 6.90 -2.81
CA ASN A 79 15.27 6.64 -2.34
C ASN A 79 16.08 5.93 -3.44
N HIS A 80 17.38 6.13 -3.41
CA HIS A 80 18.31 5.52 -4.40
C HIS A 80 18.63 4.04 -4.12
N ARG A 81 17.92 3.39 -3.19
CA ARG A 81 18.12 1.97 -2.91
C ARG A 81 17.41 1.14 -3.98
N PRO A 82 17.99 0.01 -4.38
CA PRO A 82 17.29 -0.93 -5.24
C PRO A 82 15.97 -1.35 -4.58
N TYR A 83 14.89 -1.25 -5.30
CA TYR A 83 13.60 -1.77 -4.87
C TYR A 83 13.45 -3.19 -5.43
N PRO A 84 12.91 -4.16 -4.68
CA PRO A 84 12.76 -5.52 -5.18
C PRO A 84 11.96 -5.55 -6.48
N ARG A 85 12.54 -6.21 -7.50
CA ARG A 85 11.90 -6.27 -8.82
C ARG A 85 10.55 -6.97 -8.74
N GLY A 86 9.57 -6.41 -9.43
CA GLY A 86 8.23 -6.97 -9.48
C GLY A 86 7.34 -6.66 -8.27
N LEU A 87 7.83 -5.89 -7.28
CA LEU A 87 6.97 -5.36 -6.22
C LEU A 87 6.47 -3.97 -6.64
N PRO A 88 5.16 -3.74 -6.78
CA PRO A 88 4.61 -2.40 -6.96
C PRO A 88 4.97 -1.49 -5.78
N TYR A 89 4.96 -0.19 -6.00
CA TYR A 89 5.20 0.79 -4.95
C TYR A 89 4.62 2.15 -5.31
N PHE A 90 4.26 2.92 -4.28
CA PHE A 90 3.96 4.33 -4.40
C PHE A 90 5.23 5.17 -4.22
N THR A 91 5.35 6.28 -4.99
CA THR A 91 6.49 7.21 -4.90
C THR A 91 6.06 8.66 -5.08
N ARG A 92 6.74 9.55 -4.38
CA ARG A 92 6.63 11.00 -4.52
C ARG A 92 7.78 11.62 -5.33
N ALA A 93 8.64 10.77 -5.90
CA ALA A 93 9.77 11.22 -6.71
C ALA A 93 9.39 11.65 -8.14
N SER A 94 8.09 11.67 -8.46
CA SER A 94 7.54 12.20 -9.71
C SER A 94 6.51 13.31 -9.43
N ASP A 95 6.20 14.08 -10.45
CA ASP A 95 5.16 15.10 -10.43
C ASP A 95 4.22 14.88 -11.64
N PRO A 96 2.95 14.48 -11.41
CA PRO A 96 2.37 14.12 -10.10
C PRO A 96 3.04 12.88 -9.47
N PRO A 97 2.80 12.61 -8.15
CA PRO A 97 3.20 11.37 -7.51
C PRO A 97 2.68 10.14 -8.26
N ALA A 98 3.38 9.01 -8.16
CA ALA A 98 3.04 7.86 -8.98
C ALA A 98 2.93 6.54 -8.21
N LEU A 99 2.02 5.71 -8.67
CA LEU A 99 1.95 4.29 -8.35
C LEU A 99 2.66 3.52 -9.46
N VAL A 100 3.80 2.92 -9.16
CA VAL A 100 4.59 2.16 -10.12
C VAL A 100 4.18 0.69 -10.07
N VAL A 101 3.70 0.17 -11.20
CA VAL A 101 3.26 -1.22 -11.34
C VAL A 101 4.14 -1.91 -12.38
N PRO A 102 4.81 -3.02 -12.03
CA PRO A 102 5.62 -3.78 -12.98
C PRO A 102 4.76 -4.54 -13.98
N GLU A 103 5.36 -4.89 -15.13
CA GLU A 103 4.78 -5.80 -16.11
C GLU A 103 4.33 -7.11 -15.46
N GLU A 104 5.23 -7.74 -14.71
CA GLU A 104 4.97 -8.95 -13.95
C GLU A 104 5.19 -8.70 -12.46
N LEU A 105 4.23 -9.14 -11.65
CA LEU A 105 4.39 -9.12 -10.21
C LEU A 105 5.45 -10.15 -9.79
N SER A 106 6.23 -9.83 -8.76
CA SER A 106 7.23 -10.74 -8.18
C SER A 106 6.62 -12.09 -7.83
N GLU A 107 7.35 -13.18 -8.08
CA GLU A 107 6.93 -14.54 -7.66
C GLU A 107 6.73 -14.66 -6.15
N ALA A 108 7.33 -13.77 -5.38
CA ALA A 108 7.13 -13.71 -3.91
C ALA A 108 5.70 -13.28 -3.53
N ILE A 109 4.97 -12.59 -4.41
CA ILE A 109 3.57 -12.22 -4.16
C ILE A 109 2.70 -13.46 -4.37
N GLN A 110 2.29 -14.09 -3.30
CA GLN A 110 1.46 -15.29 -3.28
C GLN A 110 0.27 -15.11 -2.33
N PRO A 111 -0.85 -15.80 -2.56
CA PRO A 111 -1.15 -16.66 -3.71
C PRO A 111 -1.44 -15.86 -4.99
N ARG A 112 -1.47 -16.52 -6.13
CA ARG A 112 -1.86 -15.94 -7.43
C ARG A 112 -3.34 -16.19 -7.69
N THR A 113 -4.18 -15.30 -7.21
CA THR A 113 -5.64 -15.37 -7.36
C THR A 113 -6.15 -14.13 -8.13
N PRO A 114 -7.42 -14.09 -8.53
CA PRO A 114 -8.02 -12.86 -9.08
C PRO A 114 -7.94 -11.65 -8.16
N ALA A 115 -7.85 -11.84 -6.83
CA ALA A 115 -7.71 -10.76 -5.86
C ALA A 115 -6.29 -10.20 -5.75
N THR A 116 -5.26 -10.89 -6.26
CA THR A 116 -3.84 -10.51 -6.06
C THR A 116 -3.53 -9.12 -6.60
N LEU A 117 -3.87 -8.84 -7.86
CA LEU A 117 -3.58 -7.51 -8.44
C LEU A 117 -4.42 -6.40 -7.79
N PRO A 118 -5.74 -6.57 -7.57
CA PRO A 118 -6.54 -5.60 -6.82
C PRO A 118 -5.97 -5.28 -5.45
N LEU A 119 -5.63 -6.29 -4.63
CA LEU A 119 -5.06 -6.08 -3.29
C LEU A 119 -3.80 -5.24 -3.34
N VAL A 120 -2.88 -5.56 -4.25
CA VAL A 120 -1.61 -4.84 -4.37
C VAL A 120 -1.80 -3.41 -4.87
N VAL A 121 -2.65 -3.20 -5.88
CA VAL A 121 -2.93 -1.86 -6.41
C VAL A 121 -3.63 -0.99 -5.36
N HIS A 122 -4.63 -1.52 -4.66
CA HIS A 122 -5.34 -0.77 -3.62
C HIS A 122 -4.47 -0.50 -2.39
N HIS A 123 -3.54 -1.41 -2.05
CA HIS A 123 -2.54 -1.19 -1.00
C HIS A 123 -1.62 0.00 -1.34
N GLU A 124 -1.04 0.01 -2.54
CA GLU A 124 -0.17 1.10 -2.96
C GLU A 124 -0.93 2.42 -3.16
N LEU A 125 -2.17 2.34 -3.62
CA LEU A 125 -3.05 3.50 -3.68
C LEU A 125 -3.36 4.05 -2.28
N ALA A 126 -3.58 3.20 -1.29
CA ALA A 126 -3.78 3.64 0.09
C ALA A 126 -2.53 4.33 0.67
N HIS A 127 -1.32 3.91 0.27
CA HIS A 127 -0.10 4.67 0.60
C HIS A 127 -0.13 6.09 0.04
N ALA A 128 -0.70 6.30 -1.16
CA ALA A 128 -0.85 7.64 -1.73
C ALA A 128 -1.80 8.52 -0.89
N PHE A 129 -2.91 7.97 -0.40
CA PHE A 129 -3.81 8.67 0.52
C PHE A 129 -3.15 9.04 1.84
N LEU A 130 -2.29 8.18 2.37
CA LEU A 130 -1.61 8.34 3.66
C LEU A 130 -0.31 9.15 3.56
N ALA A 131 0.12 9.48 2.35
CA ALA A 131 1.36 10.21 2.11
C ALA A 131 1.31 11.63 2.68
N GLY A 132 2.13 11.89 3.70
CA GLY A 132 2.13 13.15 4.43
C GLY A 132 1.16 13.21 5.61
N GLU A 133 0.25 12.26 5.72
CA GLU A 133 -0.72 12.15 6.82
C GLU A 133 -0.16 11.33 8.00
N VAL A 134 0.75 10.39 7.74
CA VAL A 134 1.38 9.55 8.75
C VAL A 134 2.85 9.94 8.90
N ALA A 135 3.29 10.15 10.13
CA ALA A 135 4.66 10.56 10.43
C ALA A 135 5.69 9.52 9.94
N ALA A 136 6.78 10.00 9.35
CA ALA A 136 7.86 9.14 8.84
C ALA A 136 8.53 8.29 9.93
N ARG A 137 8.47 8.74 11.19
CA ARG A 137 9.01 8.06 12.38
C ARG A 137 7.97 7.19 13.09
N THR A 138 7.12 6.54 12.32
CA THR A 138 6.15 5.55 12.82
C THR A 138 6.72 4.15 12.59
N PRO A 139 6.52 3.16 13.50
CA PRO A 139 6.94 1.78 13.29
C PRO A 139 6.45 1.24 11.95
N ALA A 140 7.29 0.42 11.29
CA ALA A 140 6.99 -0.07 9.95
C ALA A 140 5.64 -0.79 9.88
N TRP A 141 5.33 -1.64 10.87
CA TRP A 141 4.07 -2.36 10.92
C TRP A 141 2.84 -1.43 10.99
N LEU A 142 2.93 -0.33 11.74
CA LEU A 142 1.81 0.60 11.90
C LEU A 142 1.67 1.52 10.67
N ARG A 143 2.73 1.72 9.88
CA ARG A 143 2.63 2.42 8.59
C ARG A 143 2.01 1.56 7.50
N GLU A 144 2.20 0.24 7.59
CA GLU A 144 1.72 -0.72 6.60
C GLU A 144 0.31 -1.28 6.94
N LEU A 145 -0.09 -1.27 8.23
CA LEU A 145 -1.39 -1.80 8.65
C LEU A 145 -2.58 -1.06 8.01
N PRO A 146 -2.67 0.28 8.01
CA PRO A 146 -3.78 0.97 7.35
C PRO A 146 -3.88 0.69 5.85
N PRO A 147 -2.80 0.70 5.04
CA PRO A 147 -2.87 0.30 3.64
C PRO A 147 -3.36 -1.13 3.43
N GLN A 148 -2.91 -2.09 4.24
CA GLN A 148 -3.36 -3.48 4.17
C GLN A 148 -4.85 -3.62 4.55
N ALA A 149 -5.27 -2.99 5.64
CA ALA A 149 -6.68 -3.00 6.03
C ALA A 149 -7.56 -2.33 4.95
N ALA A 150 -7.13 -1.20 4.39
CA ALA A 150 -7.86 -0.51 3.34
C ALA A 150 -8.00 -1.35 2.07
N SER A 151 -6.93 -2.04 1.62
CA SER A 151 -6.99 -2.94 0.47
C SER A 151 -7.95 -4.11 0.71
N ALA A 152 -7.96 -4.68 1.93
CA ALA A 152 -8.92 -5.72 2.31
C ALA A 152 -10.37 -5.21 2.31
N ALA A 153 -10.61 -3.98 2.81
CA ALA A 153 -11.93 -3.38 2.82
C ALA A 153 -12.47 -3.18 1.39
N VAL A 154 -11.65 -2.63 0.49
CA VAL A 154 -12.03 -2.43 -0.92
C VAL A 154 -12.29 -3.78 -1.60
N ALA A 155 -11.39 -4.76 -1.43
CA ALA A 155 -11.56 -6.09 -2.01
C ALA A 155 -12.86 -6.78 -1.54
N ARG A 156 -13.24 -6.64 -0.26
CA ARG A 156 -14.52 -7.15 0.27
C ARG A 156 -15.73 -6.45 -0.36
N ARG A 157 -15.67 -5.14 -0.53
CA ARG A 157 -16.73 -4.35 -1.21
C ARG A 157 -16.91 -4.78 -2.67
N GLU A 158 -15.83 -5.16 -3.33
CA GLU A 158 -15.83 -5.69 -4.69
C GLU A 158 -16.22 -7.19 -4.76
N GLY A 159 -16.41 -7.85 -3.63
CA GLY A 159 -16.75 -9.29 -3.57
C GLY A 159 -15.61 -10.21 -3.98
N LEU A 160 -14.36 -9.76 -3.86
CA LEU A 160 -13.19 -10.55 -4.18
C LEU A 160 -12.89 -11.59 -3.07
N PRO A 161 -12.55 -12.84 -3.42
CA PRO A 161 -12.22 -13.87 -2.44
C PRO A 161 -10.85 -13.59 -1.80
N LEU A 162 -10.81 -13.48 -0.48
CA LEU A 162 -9.60 -13.20 0.29
C LEU A 162 -9.05 -14.43 1.04
N ASP A 163 -9.79 -15.53 1.14
CA ASP A 163 -9.47 -16.66 2.01
C ASP A 163 -8.05 -17.22 1.77
N GLU A 164 -7.65 -17.37 0.50
CA GLU A 164 -6.32 -17.87 0.17
C GLU A 164 -5.21 -16.89 0.59
N HIS A 165 -5.45 -15.59 0.50
CA HIS A 165 -4.50 -14.56 0.95
C HIS A 165 -4.40 -14.51 2.47
N LEU A 166 -5.54 -14.57 3.16
CA LEU A 166 -5.60 -14.55 4.63
C LEU A 166 -5.02 -15.83 5.26
N ALA A 167 -4.98 -16.94 4.51
CA ALA A 167 -4.35 -18.19 4.95
C ALA A 167 -2.81 -18.17 4.84
N GLN A 168 -2.20 -17.15 4.20
CA GLN A 168 -0.74 -17.02 4.04
C GLN A 168 -0.09 -16.43 5.30
N ILE A 169 -0.32 -17.05 6.45
CA ILE A 169 0.27 -16.61 7.72
C ILE A 169 1.69 -17.18 7.83
N PRO A 170 2.71 -16.37 8.16
CA PRO A 170 4.05 -16.85 8.42
C PRO A 170 4.08 -17.88 9.54
N GLY A 171 5.05 -18.78 9.52
CA GLY A 171 5.23 -19.81 10.53
C GLY A 171 5.47 -19.25 11.95
N PRO A 172 5.47 -20.12 12.96
CA PRO A 172 5.65 -19.72 14.37
C PRO A 172 6.91 -18.88 14.59
N GLY A 173 6.80 -17.86 15.42
CA GLY A 173 7.92 -16.96 15.77
C GLY A 173 8.10 -15.76 14.85
N PHE A 174 7.28 -15.62 13.81
CA PHE A 174 7.20 -14.40 13.04
C PHE A 174 6.22 -13.44 13.73
N THR A 175 6.67 -12.28 14.14
CA THR A 175 5.83 -11.29 14.83
C THR A 175 5.91 -9.93 14.14
N ILE A 176 4.86 -9.14 14.30
CA ILE A 176 4.77 -7.78 13.77
C ILE A 176 5.67 -6.83 14.55
N ARG A 177 5.75 -7.01 15.87
CA ARG A 177 6.55 -6.15 16.77
C ARG A 177 8.04 -6.23 16.41
N GLY A 178 8.69 -5.08 16.40
CA GLY A 178 10.11 -5.02 16.10
C GLY A 178 10.49 -5.35 14.66
N PHE A 179 9.51 -5.51 13.79
CA PHE A 179 9.76 -5.76 12.38
C PHE A 179 10.69 -4.71 11.78
N ARG A 180 11.69 -5.17 11.06
CA ARG A 180 12.59 -4.34 10.25
C ARG A 180 12.34 -4.67 8.78
N THR A 181 12.42 -3.69 7.92
CA THR A 181 12.27 -3.91 6.47
C THR A 181 13.23 -5.04 6.04
N PRO A 182 12.72 -6.17 5.55
CA PRO A 182 13.54 -7.30 5.17
C PRO A 182 14.44 -6.95 3.98
N ALA A 183 15.53 -7.72 3.86
CA ALA A 183 16.46 -7.57 2.75
C ALA A 183 15.96 -8.20 1.45
N ASP A 184 14.95 -9.07 1.51
CA ASP A 184 14.43 -9.82 0.37
C ASP A 184 12.91 -9.72 0.21
N ALA A 185 12.44 -10.07 -0.98
CA ALA A 185 11.03 -10.00 -1.33
C ALA A 185 10.17 -11.01 -0.54
N ALA A 186 10.69 -12.18 -0.21
CA ALA A 186 9.94 -13.21 0.51
C ALA A 186 9.61 -12.77 1.94
N GLY A 187 10.60 -12.23 2.67
CA GLY A 187 10.40 -11.67 4.01
C GLY A 187 9.47 -10.47 3.98
N GLN A 188 9.57 -9.60 2.94
CA GLN A 188 8.66 -8.49 2.75
C GLN A 188 7.22 -8.99 2.59
N MET A 189 6.99 -9.99 1.76
CA MET A 189 5.66 -10.54 1.52
C MET A 189 5.09 -11.27 2.72
N ALA A 190 5.92 -12.01 3.47
CA ALA A 190 5.48 -12.66 4.72
C ALA A 190 4.94 -11.61 5.72
N PHE A 191 5.63 -10.48 5.85
CA PHE A 191 5.18 -9.37 6.68
C PHE A 191 3.89 -8.73 6.16
N GLN A 192 3.80 -8.48 4.86
CA GLN A 192 2.59 -7.88 4.26
C GLN A 192 1.37 -8.81 4.42
N ASN A 193 1.55 -10.13 4.26
CA ASN A 193 0.47 -11.08 4.45
C ASN A 193 -0.02 -11.13 5.91
N LEU A 194 0.91 -11.03 6.87
CA LEU A 194 0.55 -10.98 8.29
C LEU A 194 -0.25 -9.72 8.61
N LEU A 195 0.16 -8.56 8.08
CA LEU A 195 -0.58 -7.31 8.25
C LEU A 195 -1.93 -7.31 7.54
N LEU A 196 -2.02 -7.95 6.37
CA LEU A 196 -3.30 -8.15 5.68
C LEU A 196 -4.27 -8.97 6.55
N ALA A 197 -3.80 -10.07 7.13
CA ALA A 197 -4.60 -10.90 8.02
C ALA A 197 -5.04 -10.13 9.28
N LEU A 198 -4.13 -9.39 9.91
CA LEU A 198 -4.44 -8.53 11.06
C LEU A 198 -5.45 -7.44 10.70
N GLY A 199 -5.24 -6.74 9.58
CA GLY A 199 -6.15 -5.70 9.10
C GLY A 199 -7.53 -6.22 8.77
N ALA A 200 -7.62 -7.39 8.12
CA ALA A 200 -8.88 -8.04 7.81
C ALA A 200 -9.64 -8.47 9.09
N ALA A 201 -8.93 -9.03 10.07
CA ALA A 201 -9.53 -9.41 11.37
C ALA A 201 -9.99 -8.18 12.17
N MET A 202 -9.21 -7.08 12.13
CA MET A 202 -9.60 -5.79 12.73
C MET A 202 -10.90 -5.27 12.13
N LEU A 203 -11.03 -5.29 10.80
CA LEU A 203 -12.23 -4.84 10.11
C LEU A 203 -13.45 -5.72 10.40
N GLU A 204 -13.24 -7.02 10.56
CA GLU A 204 -14.30 -7.98 10.88
C GLU A 204 -14.86 -7.76 12.29
N GLU A 205 -14.00 -7.53 13.27
CA GLU A 205 -14.38 -7.39 14.67
C GLU A 205 -14.88 -5.97 15.01
N PHE A 206 -14.21 -4.94 14.47
CA PHE A 206 -14.43 -3.53 14.89
C PHE A 206 -14.98 -2.63 13.77
N GLY A 207 -15.17 -3.18 12.56
CA GLY A 207 -15.67 -2.45 11.41
C GLY A 207 -14.69 -1.41 10.84
N GLU A 208 -15.06 -0.79 9.71
CA GLU A 208 -14.22 0.21 9.02
C GLU A 208 -14.03 1.50 9.83
N ASP A 209 -14.92 1.80 10.79
CA ASP A 209 -14.74 2.95 11.69
C ASP A 209 -13.47 2.85 12.53
N SER A 210 -13.02 1.65 12.87
CA SER A 210 -11.75 1.45 13.57
C SER A 210 -10.57 1.90 12.73
N LEU A 211 -10.59 1.64 11.43
CA LEU A 211 -9.55 2.10 10.51
C LEU A 211 -9.54 3.64 10.38
N ARG A 212 -10.71 4.28 10.25
CA ARG A 212 -10.81 5.74 10.21
C ARG A 212 -10.31 6.38 11.50
N ARG A 213 -10.64 5.80 12.66
CA ARG A 213 -10.10 6.27 13.95
C ARG A 213 -8.59 6.10 14.04
N LEU A 214 -8.06 4.97 13.54
CA LEU A 214 -6.61 4.73 13.50
C LEU A 214 -5.90 5.77 12.64
N VAL A 215 -6.38 6.00 11.42
CA VAL A 215 -5.83 7.03 10.52
C VAL A 215 -5.92 8.41 11.15
N GLY A 216 -7.06 8.78 11.74
CA GLY A 216 -7.24 10.06 12.43
C GLY A 216 -6.24 10.24 13.58
N ALA A 217 -6.04 9.21 14.42
CA ALA A 217 -5.09 9.26 15.52
C ALA A 217 -3.62 9.38 15.05
N LEU A 218 -3.26 8.69 13.95
CA LEU A 218 -1.91 8.78 13.38
C LEU A 218 -1.57 10.15 12.81
N ARG A 219 -2.57 10.89 12.33
CA ARG A 219 -2.39 12.26 11.81
C ARG A 219 -2.04 13.28 12.88
N GLU A 220 -2.42 13.03 14.11
CA GLU A 220 -2.14 13.91 15.25
C GLU A 220 -0.72 13.73 15.84
N GLU A 221 0.03 12.73 15.36
CA GLU A 221 1.33 12.35 15.90
C GLU A 221 2.48 12.85 15.00
N GLU A 222 3.48 13.52 15.57
CA GLU A 222 4.72 13.92 14.85
C GLU A 222 5.73 12.76 14.78
N ALA A 223 5.71 11.87 15.75
CA ALA A 223 6.55 10.68 15.82
C ALA A 223 5.90 9.63 16.74
N VAL A 224 5.95 8.37 16.32
CA VAL A 224 5.33 7.26 17.05
C VAL A 224 6.40 6.23 17.40
N GLY A 225 6.62 5.94 18.69
CA GLY A 225 7.42 4.80 19.16
C GLY A 225 6.57 3.53 19.29
N GLU A 226 7.21 2.36 19.47
CA GLU A 226 6.51 1.06 19.52
C GLU A 226 5.39 1.01 20.58
N ALA A 227 5.67 1.41 21.83
CA ALA A 227 4.65 1.41 22.87
C ALA A 227 3.47 2.34 22.56
N ARG A 228 3.76 3.51 21.99
CA ARG A 228 2.74 4.48 21.58
C ARG A 228 1.90 3.95 20.41
N ALA A 229 2.53 3.23 19.50
CA ALA A 229 1.86 2.59 18.36
C ALA A 229 0.78 1.60 18.81
N GLU A 230 1.10 0.77 19.81
CA GLU A 230 0.14 -0.18 20.39
C GLU A 230 -1.03 0.53 21.11
N GLU A 231 -0.73 1.61 21.84
CA GLU A 231 -1.76 2.43 22.50
C GLU A 231 -2.71 3.07 21.49
N ILE A 232 -2.16 3.62 20.39
CA ILE A 232 -2.94 4.23 19.30
C ILE A 232 -3.85 3.18 18.67
N LEU A 233 -3.30 2.02 18.32
CA LEU A 233 -4.10 0.94 17.72
C LEU A 233 -5.18 0.48 18.71
N ALA A 234 -4.85 0.18 19.96
CA ALA A 234 -5.82 -0.24 20.97
C ALA A 234 -6.94 0.80 21.16
N ALA A 235 -6.61 2.09 21.19
CA ALA A 235 -7.59 3.17 21.30
C ALA A 235 -8.48 3.28 20.06
N ALA A 236 -7.93 3.09 18.87
CA ALA A 236 -8.67 3.10 17.61
C ALA A 236 -9.67 1.94 17.52
N LEU A 237 -9.35 0.79 18.10
CA LEU A 237 -10.27 -0.35 18.20
C LEU A 237 -11.42 -0.09 19.17
N GLY A 238 -11.20 0.74 20.19
CA GLY A 238 -12.23 1.05 21.20
C GLY A 238 -12.32 -0.01 22.29
N ASP A 239 -13.54 -0.23 22.84
CA ASP A 239 -13.77 -1.19 23.91
C ASP A 239 -13.34 -2.60 23.50
N GLY A 240 -12.53 -3.26 24.34
CA GLY A 240 -11.96 -4.58 24.05
C GLY A 240 -10.70 -4.59 23.18
N GLY A 241 -10.29 -3.45 22.61
CA GLY A 241 -9.12 -3.40 21.71
C GLY A 241 -7.81 -3.87 22.35
N ARG A 242 -7.56 -3.55 23.61
CA ARG A 242 -6.37 -4.02 24.35
C ARG A 242 -6.39 -5.53 24.56
N GLU A 243 -7.56 -6.09 24.91
CA GLU A 243 -7.73 -7.53 25.10
C GLU A 243 -7.56 -8.26 23.77
N TRP A 244 -8.18 -7.72 22.71
CA TRP A 244 -8.06 -8.28 21.38
C TRP A 244 -6.60 -8.36 20.91
N LEU A 245 -5.81 -7.30 21.11
CA LEU A 245 -4.38 -7.30 20.78
C LEU A 245 -3.58 -8.29 21.64
N ALA A 246 -3.92 -8.43 22.92
CA ALA A 246 -3.22 -9.35 23.83
C ALA A 246 -3.40 -10.84 23.48
N TYR A 247 -4.47 -11.18 22.77
CA TYR A 247 -4.73 -12.55 22.31
C TYR A 247 -4.16 -12.86 20.93
N ARG A 248 -3.52 -11.89 20.26
CA ARG A 248 -2.90 -12.09 18.95
C ARG A 248 -1.44 -12.52 19.11
N GLU A 249 -1.17 -13.79 18.81
CA GLU A 249 0.18 -14.37 18.87
C GLU A 249 1.14 -13.74 17.86
N GLU A 250 0.61 -13.28 16.73
CA GLU A 250 1.34 -12.59 15.66
C GLU A 250 1.78 -11.17 16.03
N PHE A 251 1.25 -10.60 17.09
CA PHE A 251 1.53 -9.24 17.56
C PHE A 251 2.60 -9.23 18.66
#